data_62c7326a4633d769dffad3b605c43cfb
#
_entry.id   62c7326a4633d769dffad3b605c43cfb
#
_cell.length_a   1.000
_cell.length_b   1.000
_cell.length_c   1.000
_cell.angle_alpha   90.00
_cell.angle_beta   90.00
_cell.angle_gamma   90.00
#
_symmetry.space_group_name_H-M   'P 1'
#
loop_
_entity.id
_entity.type
_entity.pdbx_description
1 polymer ?
#
loop_
_entity_poly.entity_id
_entity_poly.type
_entity_poly.pdbx_seq_one_letter_code
_entity_poly.pdbx_strand_id
1 'polypeptide(L)'
;GSYEVFGQLRITASGVVLRGSGINATTIIGAGTGRLALIKITGTNERVQVGQNDIKIIDPYVPVNATTFKVAIDFTGRDMLNTITIRRSSTQKWITTLGTDIFGGGISALGWKPGDRDLFFDRTITKIEGNIITIDAPLTTALDSTYGGGTVTFYNDKGRIANCGIENISLISSFDKTNLKDEDHRWNAINVENAKDCWVRQIKFQHFAGSAVSVLETSKRITVEDCISLSPVSEIGGQRRYTFLTTGQQTLFQRCYAENGYHDFAVGFCAPGPNAFVQCESILPYSFSGAIDSWASGVLFDVVNVDGNALRFGNRGQDANGAGWSAANSLFWNCSAARIDCYKPPTAQNWAFGSWSQFAGDGYWNESNNSITPRSLYYVQLHERLNKNVDQQAQIMDQPTEASSSPSIEVAQELTKEALKPRILLKEWIAQAFARNKIPTEFAGVKTIDQIGIQKPGVPAFAAALQIRSGVLV
;
A
#
# COMPACT_ATOMS: atom_id res chain seq x y z
N GLY A 1 27.99 9.00 -0.77
CA GLY A 1 28.80 7.96 -0.13
C GLY A 1 28.07 6.64 0.01
N SER A 2 28.81 5.58 0.30
CA SER A 2 28.31 4.22 0.50
C SER A 2 28.55 3.82 1.96
N TYR A 3 27.51 3.29 2.62
CA TYR A 3 27.54 2.99 4.06
C TYR A 3 27.05 1.56 4.28
N GLU A 4 27.84 0.74 4.97
CA GLU A 4 27.48 -0.63 5.34
C GLU A 4 26.82 -0.67 6.71
N VAL A 5 25.70 -1.40 6.80
CA VAL A 5 24.92 -1.57 8.03
C VAL A 5 24.75 -3.06 8.32
N PHE A 6 25.39 -3.54 9.36
CA PHE A 6 25.32 -4.93 9.81
C PHE A 6 24.10 -5.21 10.70
N GLY A 7 23.46 -4.19 11.23
CA GLY A 7 22.24 -4.28 12.03
C GLY A 7 21.01 -3.77 11.30
N GLN A 8 20.10 -3.17 12.02
CA GLN A 8 18.86 -2.55 11.56
C GLN A 8 18.84 -1.07 11.96
N LEU A 9 18.58 -0.18 11.02
CA LEU A 9 18.29 1.23 11.32
C LEU A 9 16.84 1.35 11.80
N ARG A 10 16.61 2.12 12.86
CA ARG A 10 15.27 2.31 13.45
C ARG A 10 14.95 3.77 13.64
N ILE A 11 13.83 4.21 13.11
CA ILE A 11 13.23 5.51 13.39
C ILE A 11 12.11 5.26 14.41
N THR A 12 12.30 5.75 15.63
CA THR A 12 11.39 5.49 16.78
C THR A 12 10.81 6.76 17.40
N ALA A 13 11.04 7.91 16.76
CA ALA A 13 10.51 9.21 17.19
C ALA A 13 9.86 9.95 16.02
N SER A 14 8.83 10.73 16.32
CA SER A 14 8.15 11.56 15.32
C SER A 14 9.05 12.69 14.80
N GLY A 15 8.81 13.11 13.54
CA GLY A 15 9.51 14.24 12.93
C GLY A 15 10.92 13.91 12.41
N VAL A 16 11.27 12.64 12.28
CA VAL A 16 12.61 12.22 11.85
C VAL A 16 12.59 11.83 10.37
N VAL A 17 13.51 12.40 9.60
CA VAL A 17 13.70 12.09 8.17
C VAL A 17 15.12 11.60 7.93
N LEU A 18 15.25 10.39 7.36
CA LEU A 18 16.50 9.86 6.84
C LEU A 18 16.59 10.22 5.36
N ARG A 19 17.53 11.10 5.03
CA ARG A 19 17.68 11.65 3.67
C ARG A 19 19.08 11.45 3.13
N GLY A 20 19.17 10.97 1.89
CA GLY A 20 20.42 10.97 1.12
C GLY A 20 20.51 12.14 0.14
N SER A 21 21.63 12.22 -0.55
CA SER A 21 21.91 13.24 -1.58
C SER A 21 21.44 12.82 -2.98
N GLY A 22 20.68 11.73 -3.10
CA GLY A 22 20.15 11.19 -4.34
C GLY A 22 20.42 9.69 -4.48
N ILE A 23 19.62 8.99 -5.28
CA ILE A 23 19.71 7.52 -5.50
C ILE A 23 21.03 7.05 -6.13
N ASN A 24 21.79 7.96 -6.75
CA ASN A 24 23.11 7.67 -7.30
C ASN A 24 24.26 8.24 -6.45
N ALA A 25 23.94 8.95 -5.37
CA ALA A 25 24.93 9.67 -4.55
C ALA A 25 25.07 9.07 -3.14
N THR A 26 23.97 8.54 -2.59
CA THR A 26 23.96 7.92 -1.25
C THR A 26 23.44 6.50 -1.34
N THR A 27 24.24 5.54 -0.87
CA THR A 27 23.90 4.11 -0.82
C THR A 27 24.01 3.58 0.60
N ILE A 28 23.00 2.92 1.09
CA ILE A 28 23.05 2.14 2.33
C ILE A 28 23.00 0.65 1.95
N ILE A 29 24.01 -0.10 2.38
CA ILE A 29 24.14 -1.51 2.11
C ILE A 29 23.80 -2.30 3.38
N GLY A 30 22.75 -3.09 3.34
CA GLY A 30 22.46 -4.07 4.37
C GLY A 30 23.45 -5.23 4.27
N ALA A 31 24.49 -5.19 5.07
CA ALA A 31 25.59 -6.15 5.08
C ALA A 31 25.35 -7.27 6.12
N GLY A 32 26.13 -8.37 5.94
CA GLY A 32 26.03 -9.55 6.80
C GLY A 32 24.82 -10.40 6.52
N THR A 33 24.70 -11.49 7.26
CA THR A 33 23.61 -12.46 7.17
C THR A 33 22.44 -12.05 8.07
N GLY A 34 21.24 -12.59 7.79
CA GLY A 34 20.05 -12.43 8.61
C GLY A 34 18.92 -11.64 7.96
N ARG A 35 17.68 -12.05 8.28
CA ARG A 35 16.45 -11.69 7.59
C ARG A 35 15.75 -10.43 8.13
N LEU A 36 16.40 -9.63 8.95
CA LEU A 36 15.82 -8.38 9.47
C LEU A 36 15.58 -7.37 8.33
N ALA A 37 14.56 -6.54 8.48
CA ALA A 37 14.42 -5.37 7.63
C ALA A 37 15.62 -4.43 7.83
N LEU A 38 16.12 -3.82 6.73
CA LEU A 38 17.27 -2.91 6.82
C LEU A 38 16.90 -1.64 7.59
N ILE A 39 15.73 -1.06 7.30
CA ILE A 39 15.23 0.13 7.99
C ILE A 39 13.83 -0.13 8.52
N LYS A 40 13.54 0.34 9.73
CA LYS A 40 12.23 0.22 10.36
C LYS A 40 11.76 1.58 10.88
N ILE A 41 10.61 2.04 10.40
CA ILE A 41 9.88 3.16 10.98
C ILE A 41 8.86 2.55 11.94
N THR A 42 9.02 2.75 13.25
CA THR A 42 8.17 2.09 14.24
C THR A 42 8.03 2.86 15.53
N GLY A 43 6.79 3.18 15.87
CA GLY A 43 6.42 3.55 17.23
C GLY A 43 6.20 2.31 18.09
N THR A 44 5.40 2.47 19.16
CA THR A 44 4.90 1.38 19.99
C THR A 44 3.41 1.14 19.69
N ASN A 45 2.93 -0.07 19.95
CA ASN A 45 1.51 -0.39 19.79
C ASN A 45 0.71 -0.07 21.07
N GLU A 46 1.00 1.08 21.67
CA GLU A 46 0.31 1.55 22.87
C GLU A 46 -1.00 2.24 22.47
N ARG A 47 -2.05 1.46 22.37
CA ARG A 47 -3.42 1.94 22.21
C ARG A 47 -4.12 1.81 23.56
N VAL A 48 -4.20 2.90 24.29
CA VAL A 48 -4.94 2.93 25.55
C VAL A 48 -6.40 3.19 25.24
N GLN A 49 -7.22 2.17 25.42
CA GLN A 49 -8.65 2.29 25.28
C GLN A 49 -9.22 3.26 26.32
N VAL A 50 -10.21 4.03 25.92
CA VAL A 50 -10.84 5.05 26.76
C VAL A 50 -12.35 4.83 26.78
N GLY A 51 -12.91 4.75 27.98
CA GLY A 51 -14.33 4.59 28.18
C GLY A 51 -14.85 3.16 27.91
N GLN A 52 -16.10 3.07 27.48
CA GLN A 52 -16.79 1.81 27.23
C GLN A 52 -16.28 1.15 25.93
N ASN A 53 -16.14 -0.17 25.98
CA ASN A 53 -15.77 -0.99 24.84
C ASN A 53 -16.96 -1.27 23.92
N ASP A 54 -16.66 -1.46 22.63
CA ASP A 54 -17.59 -2.04 21.66
C ASP A 54 -18.97 -1.36 21.66
N ILE A 55 -18.98 -0.02 21.61
CA ILE A 55 -20.21 0.75 21.48
C ILE A 55 -20.89 0.37 20.16
N LYS A 56 -22.08 -0.17 20.24
CA LYS A 56 -22.79 -0.67 19.06
C LYS A 56 -23.17 0.45 18.11
N ILE A 57 -22.95 0.26 16.82
CA ILE A 57 -23.55 1.04 15.74
C ILE A 57 -24.98 0.56 15.60
N ILE A 58 -25.94 1.49 15.68
CA ILE A 58 -27.38 1.17 15.74
C ILE A 58 -28.10 1.30 14.40
N ASP A 59 -27.46 1.87 13.39
CA ASP A 59 -27.99 1.86 12.04
C ASP A 59 -28.10 0.41 11.56
N PRO A 60 -29.24 -0.02 11.00
CA PRO A 60 -29.42 -1.38 10.51
C PRO A 60 -28.49 -1.68 9.31
N TYR A 61 -28.12 -0.64 8.58
CA TYR A 61 -27.20 -0.72 7.45
C TYR A 61 -26.43 0.60 7.28
N VAL A 62 -25.11 0.52 7.35
CA VAL A 62 -24.20 1.60 7.00
C VAL A 62 -23.55 1.24 5.67
N PRO A 63 -23.81 1.97 4.58
CA PRO A 63 -23.31 1.60 3.26
C PRO A 63 -21.81 1.79 3.11
N VAL A 64 -21.24 1.13 2.11
CA VAL A 64 -19.90 1.46 1.61
C VAL A 64 -19.86 2.93 1.22
N ASN A 65 -18.74 3.59 1.45
CA ASN A 65 -18.51 5.03 1.25
C ASN A 65 -19.19 5.94 2.29
N ALA A 66 -19.85 5.40 3.31
CA ALA A 66 -20.36 6.21 4.41
C ALA A 66 -19.22 6.80 5.26
N THR A 67 -19.38 8.06 5.61
CA THR A 67 -18.53 8.77 6.59
C THR A 67 -19.29 9.12 7.88
N THR A 68 -20.55 8.74 7.98
CA THR A 68 -21.43 9.08 9.11
C THR A 68 -22.28 7.88 9.51
N PHE A 69 -22.43 7.65 10.81
CA PHE A 69 -23.26 6.59 11.38
C PHE A 69 -23.72 6.94 12.79
N LYS A 70 -24.74 6.22 13.28
CA LYS A 70 -25.30 6.38 14.62
C LYS A 70 -24.81 5.29 15.57
N VAL A 71 -24.54 5.68 16.80
CA VAL A 71 -24.12 4.75 17.88
C VAL A 71 -25.13 4.72 19.03
N ALA A 72 -25.02 3.70 19.86
CA ALA A 72 -25.97 3.45 20.96
C ALA A 72 -25.87 4.45 22.12
N ILE A 73 -24.85 5.32 22.12
CA ILE A 73 -24.58 6.28 23.20
C ILE A 73 -24.70 7.70 22.66
N ASP A 74 -25.36 8.58 23.43
CA ASP A 74 -25.39 10.03 23.19
C ASP A 74 -24.16 10.68 23.85
N PHE A 75 -23.44 11.47 23.07
CA PHE A 75 -22.22 12.16 23.49
C PHE A 75 -22.42 13.66 23.74
N THR A 76 -23.63 14.15 23.78
CA THR A 76 -23.94 15.57 24.03
C THR A 76 -23.22 16.04 25.31
N GLY A 77 -22.43 17.12 25.21
CA GLY A 77 -21.73 17.73 26.33
C GLY A 77 -20.49 16.95 26.84
N ARG A 78 -20.00 15.96 26.10
CA ARG A 78 -18.77 15.22 26.46
C ARG A 78 -17.60 15.67 25.61
N ASP A 79 -16.44 15.88 26.25
CA ASP A 79 -15.18 15.98 25.54
C ASP A 79 -14.79 14.60 25.03
N MET A 80 -14.72 14.44 23.72
CA MET A 80 -14.47 13.17 23.09
C MET A 80 -13.08 13.11 22.48
N LEU A 81 -12.46 11.94 22.59
CA LEU A 81 -11.23 11.60 21.88
C LEU A 81 -11.47 11.58 20.39
N ASN A 82 -10.47 12.06 19.65
CA ASN A 82 -10.56 12.17 18.20
C ASN A 82 -10.31 10.87 17.43
N THR A 83 -9.92 9.76 18.09
CA THR A 83 -9.53 8.52 17.43
C THR A 83 -10.42 7.36 17.85
N ILE A 84 -10.90 6.62 16.86
CA ILE A 84 -11.74 5.44 17.06
C ILE A 84 -11.27 4.29 16.17
N THR A 85 -11.52 3.09 16.66
CA THR A 85 -11.53 1.87 15.83
C THR A 85 -12.99 1.45 15.61
N ILE A 86 -13.37 1.30 14.36
CA ILE A 86 -14.66 0.72 13.97
C ILE A 86 -14.39 -0.72 13.59
N ARG A 87 -15.01 -1.66 14.33
CA ARG A 87 -14.88 -3.09 14.06
C ARG A 87 -16.10 -3.59 13.31
N ARG A 88 -15.86 -4.26 12.19
CA ARG A 88 -16.83 -5.07 11.49
C ARG A 88 -16.46 -6.54 11.71
N SER A 89 -17.27 -7.27 12.48
CA SER A 89 -16.98 -8.64 12.85
C SER A 89 -17.23 -9.61 11.71
N SER A 90 -16.37 -10.60 11.56
CA SER A 90 -16.55 -11.75 10.68
C SER A 90 -17.42 -12.80 11.40
N THR A 91 -18.73 -12.63 11.31
CA THR A 91 -19.70 -13.56 11.94
C THR A 91 -19.84 -14.85 11.14
N GLN A 92 -20.27 -15.94 11.80
CA GLN A 92 -20.53 -17.21 11.12
C GLN A 92 -21.49 -17.06 9.94
N LYS A 93 -22.53 -16.25 10.11
CA LYS A 93 -23.51 -16.01 9.04
C LYS A 93 -22.87 -15.38 7.80
N TRP A 94 -21.98 -14.41 7.99
CA TRP A 94 -21.26 -13.80 6.88
C TRP A 94 -20.30 -14.79 6.23
N ILE A 95 -19.51 -15.52 7.01
CA ILE A 95 -18.56 -16.54 6.55
C ILE A 95 -19.27 -17.59 5.68
N THR A 96 -20.39 -18.11 6.16
CA THR A 96 -21.21 -19.08 5.41
C THR A 96 -21.79 -18.48 4.13
N THR A 97 -22.24 -17.20 4.17
CA THR A 97 -22.72 -16.50 2.97
C THR A 97 -21.62 -16.34 1.92
N LEU A 98 -20.36 -16.14 2.35
CA LEU A 98 -19.21 -16.07 1.46
C LEU A 98 -18.77 -17.44 0.92
N GLY A 99 -19.23 -18.55 1.51
CA GLY A 99 -18.73 -19.88 1.20
C GLY A 99 -17.27 -20.09 1.59
N THR A 100 -16.83 -19.45 2.69
CA THR A 100 -15.44 -19.50 3.17
C THR A 100 -15.26 -20.28 4.46
N ASP A 101 -16.30 -20.88 4.99
CA ASP A 101 -16.28 -21.78 6.15
C ASP A 101 -15.66 -23.14 5.81
N ILE A 102 -15.79 -23.59 4.56
CA ILE A 102 -15.21 -24.84 4.05
C ILE A 102 -14.61 -24.56 2.66
N PHE A 103 -13.32 -24.78 2.49
CA PHE A 103 -12.69 -24.79 1.18
C PHE A 103 -12.74 -26.19 0.56
N GLY A 104 -12.94 -26.29 -0.75
CA GLY A 104 -13.09 -27.56 -1.46
C GLY A 104 -12.00 -28.58 -1.13
N GLY A 105 -12.29 -29.86 -1.35
CA GLY A 105 -11.40 -30.98 -1.03
C GLY A 105 -11.47 -31.48 0.41
N GLY A 106 -12.44 -31.04 1.21
CA GLY A 106 -12.65 -31.52 2.57
C GLY A 106 -11.64 -31.02 3.61
N ILE A 107 -10.82 -30.03 3.26
CA ILE A 107 -9.87 -29.38 4.18
C ILE A 107 -10.61 -28.29 4.97
N SER A 108 -11.46 -28.69 5.91
CA SER A 108 -12.19 -27.76 6.79
C SER A 108 -11.29 -26.95 7.72
N ALA A 109 -10.06 -27.41 7.94
CA ALA A 109 -9.09 -26.73 8.80
C ALA A 109 -8.68 -25.34 8.31
N LEU A 110 -8.79 -25.05 7.01
CA LEU A 110 -8.44 -23.75 6.40
C LEU A 110 -9.64 -22.81 6.27
N GLY A 111 -10.86 -23.25 6.57
CA GLY A 111 -12.06 -22.42 6.55
C GLY A 111 -11.98 -21.29 7.58
N TRP A 112 -12.57 -20.15 7.24
CA TRP A 112 -12.65 -19.02 8.17
C TRP A 112 -13.54 -19.34 9.37
N LYS A 113 -13.17 -18.84 10.54
CA LYS A 113 -13.95 -18.91 11.76
C LYS A 113 -14.38 -17.52 12.22
N PRO A 114 -15.46 -17.40 13.00
CA PRO A 114 -15.86 -16.12 13.57
C PRO A 114 -14.72 -15.42 14.30
N GLY A 115 -14.45 -14.17 13.94
CA GLY A 115 -13.36 -13.38 14.49
C GLY A 115 -12.05 -13.44 13.71
N ASP A 116 -11.84 -14.42 12.81
CA ASP A 116 -10.57 -14.57 12.08
C ASP A 116 -10.32 -13.47 11.05
N ARG A 117 -11.38 -12.90 10.53
CA ARG A 117 -11.34 -11.91 9.42
C ARG A 117 -12.14 -10.66 9.76
N ASP A 118 -12.01 -10.21 11.00
CA ASP A 118 -12.57 -8.93 11.43
C ASP A 118 -11.87 -7.79 10.70
N LEU A 119 -12.64 -6.76 10.35
CA LEU A 119 -12.06 -5.53 9.78
C LEU A 119 -12.03 -4.45 10.86
N PHE A 120 -10.90 -3.77 10.96
CA PHE A 120 -10.66 -2.72 11.94
C PHE A 120 -10.35 -1.40 11.23
N PHE A 121 -11.36 -0.56 11.06
CA PHE A 121 -11.21 0.77 10.49
C PHE A 121 -10.72 1.74 11.57
N ASP A 122 -9.50 2.20 11.45
CA ASP A 122 -8.93 3.25 12.29
C ASP A 122 -9.27 4.61 11.68
N ARG A 123 -10.08 5.39 12.39
CA ARG A 123 -10.62 6.66 11.88
C ARG A 123 -10.42 7.79 12.88
N THR A 124 -10.34 9.00 12.36
CA THR A 124 -10.37 10.22 13.17
C THR A 124 -11.78 10.80 13.12
N ILE A 125 -12.32 11.14 14.25
CA ILE A 125 -13.63 11.80 14.34
C ILE A 125 -13.46 13.24 13.91
N THR A 126 -14.28 13.68 12.96
CA THR A 126 -14.31 15.07 12.48
C THR A 126 -15.48 15.85 13.06
N LYS A 127 -16.57 15.14 13.46
CA LYS A 127 -17.76 15.75 14.05
C LYS A 127 -18.52 14.73 14.90
N ILE A 128 -19.14 15.20 16.00
CA ILE A 128 -20.11 14.44 16.79
C ILE A 128 -21.33 15.35 17.03
N GLU A 129 -22.52 14.82 16.75
CA GLU A 129 -23.81 15.48 17.03
C GLU A 129 -24.75 14.47 17.71
N GLY A 130 -24.90 14.60 19.03
CA GLY A 130 -25.65 13.63 19.82
C GLY A 130 -25.01 12.24 19.74
N ASN A 131 -25.70 11.31 19.12
CA ASN A 131 -25.24 9.96 18.88
C ASN A 131 -24.74 9.72 17.43
N ILE A 132 -24.58 10.78 16.64
CA ILE A 132 -24.09 10.71 15.25
C ILE A 132 -22.60 11.02 15.24
N ILE A 133 -21.80 10.11 14.70
CA ILE A 133 -20.35 10.28 14.51
C ILE A 133 -20.03 10.47 13.02
N THR A 134 -19.22 11.48 12.70
CA THR A 134 -18.64 11.69 11.37
C THR A 134 -17.14 11.45 11.43
N ILE A 135 -16.60 10.75 10.42
CA ILE A 135 -15.20 10.28 10.35
C ILE A 135 -14.45 10.88 9.17
N ASP A 136 -13.10 10.87 9.28
CA ASP A 136 -12.15 11.46 8.32
C ASP A 136 -12.05 10.73 6.96
N ALA A 137 -12.39 9.46 6.92
CA ALA A 137 -12.34 8.66 5.69
C ALA A 137 -13.48 7.62 5.67
N PRO A 138 -14.01 7.30 4.49
CA PRO A 138 -15.17 6.43 4.37
C PRO A 138 -14.89 4.99 4.82
N LEU A 139 -15.98 4.28 5.15
CA LEU A 139 -15.96 2.83 5.33
C LEU A 139 -15.92 2.15 3.95
N THR A 140 -15.08 1.16 3.81
CA THR A 140 -14.91 0.44 2.54
C THR A 140 -15.57 -0.94 2.52
N THR A 141 -16.22 -1.30 3.63
CA THR A 141 -17.10 -2.47 3.72
C THR A 141 -18.38 -2.06 4.46
N ALA A 142 -19.53 -2.46 3.97
CA ALA A 142 -20.80 -2.14 4.62
C ALA A 142 -20.91 -2.76 6.03
N LEU A 143 -21.50 -2.02 6.95
CA LEU A 143 -21.88 -2.53 8.26
C LEU A 143 -23.36 -2.91 8.22
N ASP A 144 -23.64 -4.17 7.92
CA ASP A 144 -24.98 -4.71 7.80
C ASP A 144 -25.33 -5.50 9.08
N SER A 145 -26.39 -5.10 9.75
CA SER A 145 -26.87 -5.78 10.98
C SER A 145 -27.21 -7.26 10.76
N THR A 146 -27.56 -7.62 9.51
CA THR A 146 -27.77 -9.03 9.10
C THR A 146 -26.53 -9.89 9.34
N TYR A 147 -25.35 -9.29 9.22
CA TYR A 147 -24.05 -9.93 9.40
C TYR A 147 -23.30 -9.43 10.64
N GLY A 148 -24.00 -8.85 11.62
CA GLY A 148 -23.43 -8.41 12.89
C GLY A 148 -23.20 -6.91 13.02
N GLY A 149 -23.41 -6.12 11.97
CA GLY A 149 -23.25 -4.66 12.01
C GLY A 149 -21.81 -4.23 12.31
N GLY A 150 -21.67 -3.26 13.20
CA GLY A 150 -20.38 -2.75 13.65
C GLY A 150 -20.37 -2.25 15.07
N THR A 151 -19.16 -2.13 15.64
CA THR A 151 -18.93 -1.52 16.96
C THR A 151 -17.83 -0.46 16.87
N VAL A 152 -17.85 0.49 17.82
CA VAL A 152 -16.88 1.56 17.93
C VAL A 152 -16.17 1.47 19.27
N THR A 153 -14.85 1.57 19.24
CA THR A 153 -13.99 1.66 20.43
C THR A 153 -13.18 2.95 20.34
N PHE A 154 -13.24 3.77 21.38
CA PHE A 154 -12.42 4.98 21.51
C PHE A 154 -11.06 4.62 22.09
N TYR A 155 -10.01 5.21 21.59
CA TYR A 155 -8.66 4.98 22.11
C TYR A 155 -7.78 6.21 22.04
N ASN A 156 -6.74 6.23 22.87
CA ASN A 156 -5.68 7.20 22.82
C ASN A 156 -4.47 6.60 22.10
N ASP A 157 -4.08 7.23 21.00
CA ASP A 157 -2.98 6.79 20.15
C ASP A 157 -1.65 7.43 20.57
N LYS A 158 -1.15 7.04 21.74
CA LYS A 158 0.12 7.59 22.28
C LYS A 158 1.36 6.91 21.70
N GLY A 159 1.22 5.70 21.19
CA GLY A 159 2.35 4.89 20.76
C GLY A 159 2.81 5.14 19.32
N ARG A 160 1.93 5.64 18.45
CA ARG A 160 2.29 5.88 17.05
C ARG A 160 3.18 7.09 16.89
N ILE A 161 4.24 6.91 16.13
CA ILE A 161 5.05 8.03 15.64
C ILE A 161 4.45 8.61 14.35
N ALA A 162 4.75 9.86 14.04
CA ALA A 162 4.22 10.57 12.89
C ALA A 162 5.27 11.48 12.26
N ASN A 163 5.00 11.86 10.98
CA ASN A 163 5.83 12.79 10.20
C ASN A 163 7.28 12.31 10.06
N CYS A 164 7.46 11.02 9.77
CA CYS A 164 8.75 10.40 9.52
C CYS A 164 8.92 10.09 8.03
N GLY A 165 10.15 10.17 7.54
CA GLY A 165 10.42 9.91 6.13
C GLY A 165 11.75 9.23 5.86
N ILE A 166 11.81 8.55 4.70
CA ILE A 166 13.05 8.01 4.12
C ILE A 166 13.08 8.45 2.67
N GLU A 167 14.16 9.11 2.24
CA GLU A 167 14.17 9.73 0.92
C GLU A 167 15.55 9.89 0.29
N ASN A 168 15.62 9.87 -1.05
CA ASN A 168 16.81 10.14 -1.86
C ASN A 168 18.00 9.21 -1.59
N ILE A 169 17.76 7.92 -1.45
CA ILE A 169 18.77 6.93 -1.07
C ILE A 169 18.68 5.71 -1.98
N SER A 170 19.80 5.08 -2.29
CA SER A 170 19.83 3.70 -2.78
C SER A 170 19.98 2.74 -1.60
N LEU A 171 19.12 1.72 -1.52
CA LEU A 171 19.17 0.66 -0.52
C LEU A 171 19.49 -0.65 -1.22
N ILE A 172 20.53 -1.34 -0.77
CA ILE A 172 21.01 -2.59 -1.37
C ILE A 172 21.13 -3.64 -0.27
N SER A 173 20.62 -4.86 -0.51
CA SER A 173 20.95 -6.01 0.32
C SER A 173 22.17 -6.73 -0.23
N SER A 174 23.19 -6.95 0.57
CA SER A 174 24.26 -7.89 0.22
C SER A 174 23.74 -9.32 0.31
N PHE A 175 24.21 -10.20 -0.55
CA PHE A 175 23.84 -11.61 -0.58
C PHE A 175 25.01 -12.44 -1.09
N ASP A 176 24.94 -13.77 -0.94
CA ASP A 176 25.91 -14.70 -1.51
C ASP A 176 25.77 -14.75 -3.04
N LYS A 177 26.68 -14.12 -3.76
CA LYS A 177 26.65 -14.03 -5.23
C LYS A 177 26.80 -15.39 -5.93
N THR A 178 27.18 -16.43 -5.21
CA THR A 178 27.23 -17.80 -5.74
C THR A 178 25.91 -18.51 -5.67
N ASN A 179 24.95 -17.95 -4.90
CA ASN A 179 23.60 -18.47 -4.71
C ASN A 179 22.55 -17.41 -5.05
N LEU A 180 22.01 -17.44 -6.26
CA LEU A 180 20.94 -16.51 -6.71
C LEU A 180 19.61 -16.71 -5.99
N LYS A 181 19.49 -17.73 -5.14
CA LYS A 181 18.34 -18.02 -4.29
C LYS A 181 18.67 -17.84 -2.81
N ASP A 182 19.73 -17.13 -2.52
CA ASP A 182 20.10 -16.80 -1.13
C ASP A 182 18.93 -16.13 -0.42
N GLU A 183 18.68 -16.50 0.82
CA GLU A 183 17.69 -15.91 1.70
C GLU A 183 18.27 -15.53 3.07
N ASP A 184 19.55 -15.76 3.28
CA ASP A 184 20.22 -15.38 4.51
C ASP A 184 20.83 -13.97 4.40
N HIS A 185 19.97 -13.03 3.99
CA HIS A 185 20.30 -11.63 3.86
C HIS A 185 19.07 -10.77 4.20
N ARG A 186 19.11 -9.44 3.99
CA ARG A 186 18.01 -8.55 4.37
C ARG A 186 16.73 -8.92 3.64
N TRP A 187 15.70 -9.26 4.43
CA TRP A 187 14.40 -9.68 3.90
C TRP A 187 13.67 -8.51 3.28
N ASN A 188 13.42 -7.46 4.06
CA ASN A 188 12.79 -6.22 3.59
C ASN A 188 13.77 -5.06 3.63
N ALA A 189 13.61 -4.11 2.70
CA ALA A 189 14.35 -2.86 2.80
C ALA A 189 13.76 -1.95 3.86
N ILE A 190 12.45 -1.67 3.78
CA ILE A 190 11.76 -0.77 4.71
C ILE A 190 10.49 -1.44 5.24
N ASN A 191 10.35 -1.49 6.57
CA ASN A 191 9.10 -1.80 7.24
C ASN A 191 8.56 -0.56 7.94
N VAL A 192 7.25 -0.33 7.80
CA VAL A 192 6.51 0.75 8.48
C VAL A 192 5.43 0.12 9.35
N GLU A 193 5.48 0.35 10.65
CA GLU A 193 4.49 -0.15 11.62
C GLU A 193 4.31 0.85 12.76
N ASN A 194 3.16 0.87 13.40
CA ASN A 194 2.85 1.80 14.49
C ASN A 194 3.21 3.25 14.13
N ALA A 195 2.88 3.67 12.92
CA ALA A 195 3.26 4.96 12.37
C ALA A 195 2.11 5.55 11.54
N LYS A 196 2.05 6.87 11.47
CA LYS A 196 1.08 7.60 10.67
C LYS A 196 1.71 8.84 10.02
N ASP A 197 1.14 9.29 8.89
CA ASP A 197 1.60 10.49 8.21
C ASP A 197 3.10 10.42 7.86
N CYS A 198 3.55 9.25 7.36
CA CYS A 198 4.94 9.00 7.01
C CYS A 198 5.10 8.79 5.50
N TRP A 199 6.34 8.88 5.03
CA TRP A 199 6.62 8.72 3.60
C TRP A 199 7.92 7.98 3.30
N VAL A 200 7.95 7.35 2.12
CA VAL A 200 9.11 6.74 1.48
C VAL A 200 9.14 7.25 0.05
N ARG A 201 10.19 8.00 -0.35
CA ARG A 201 10.20 8.58 -1.69
C ARG A 201 11.59 8.66 -2.32
N GLN A 202 11.61 8.54 -3.65
CA GLN A 202 12.84 8.65 -4.44
C GLN A 202 13.92 7.67 -3.94
N ILE A 203 13.54 6.39 -3.84
CA ILE A 203 14.43 5.33 -3.38
C ILE A 203 14.61 4.26 -4.46
N LYS A 204 15.84 3.80 -4.63
CA LYS A 204 16.19 2.64 -5.43
C LYS A 204 16.52 1.47 -4.51
N PHE A 205 15.79 0.38 -4.66
CA PHE A 205 15.97 -0.87 -3.92
C PHE A 205 16.60 -1.94 -4.79
N GLN A 206 17.53 -2.73 -4.23
CA GLN A 206 18.13 -3.85 -4.94
C GLN A 206 18.35 -5.06 -4.02
N HIS A 207 18.05 -6.24 -4.53
CA HIS A 207 18.34 -7.56 -3.98
C HIS A 207 17.59 -7.96 -2.71
N PHE A 208 16.55 -7.25 -2.26
CA PHE A 208 15.78 -7.66 -1.10
C PHE A 208 14.94 -8.91 -1.38
N ALA A 209 14.93 -9.85 -0.43
CA ALA A 209 14.26 -11.15 -0.59
C ALA A 209 12.72 -11.06 -0.48
N GLY A 210 12.22 -10.19 0.37
CA GLY A 210 10.79 -10.00 0.64
C GLY A 210 10.25 -8.75 -0.03
N SER A 211 10.29 -7.61 0.66
CA SER A 211 9.69 -6.36 0.18
C SER A 211 10.70 -5.22 0.08
N ALA A 212 10.53 -4.38 -0.94
CA ALA A 212 11.12 -3.05 -0.97
C ALA A 212 10.50 -2.16 0.12
N VAL A 213 9.17 -2.11 0.16
CA VAL A 213 8.42 -1.42 1.22
C VAL A 213 7.26 -2.29 1.69
N SER A 214 7.21 -2.55 3.00
CA SER A 214 6.09 -3.22 3.65
C SER A 214 5.45 -2.29 4.66
N VAL A 215 4.19 -1.90 4.40
CA VAL A 215 3.37 -1.09 5.30
C VAL A 215 2.42 -2.01 6.05
N LEU A 216 2.62 -2.14 7.36
CA LEU A 216 1.91 -3.11 8.19
C LEU A 216 0.60 -2.55 8.75
N GLU A 217 -0.27 -3.43 9.26
CA GLU A 217 -1.67 -3.15 9.66
C GLU A 217 -1.83 -2.04 10.71
N THR A 218 -0.80 -1.78 11.50
CA THR A 218 -0.82 -0.71 12.52
C THR A 218 -0.48 0.68 11.96
N SER A 219 -0.25 0.77 10.64
CA SER A 219 0.12 2.02 9.96
C SER A 219 -1.06 2.67 9.26
N LYS A 220 -1.05 3.99 9.19
CA LYS A 220 -2.12 4.81 8.60
C LYS A 220 -1.54 6.02 7.86
N ARG A 221 -2.06 6.34 6.68
CA ARG A 221 -1.64 7.49 5.85
C ARG A 221 -0.14 7.48 5.56
N ILE A 222 0.28 6.42 4.88
CA ILE A 222 1.66 6.25 4.42
C ILE A 222 1.70 6.48 2.91
N THR A 223 2.63 7.32 2.46
CA THR A 223 2.87 7.58 1.03
C THR A 223 4.20 6.96 0.61
N VAL A 224 4.17 6.14 -0.43
CA VAL A 224 5.35 5.57 -1.10
C VAL A 224 5.35 6.09 -2.53
N GLU A 225 6.36 6.85 -2.93
CA GLU A 225 6.35 7.49 -4.24
C GLU A 225 7.73 7.55 -4.91
N ASP A 226 7.74 7.52 -6.24
CA ASP A 226 8.94 7.61 -7.05
C ASP A 226 10.02 6.60 -6.64
N CYS A 227 9.62 5.32 -6.49
CA CYS A 227 10.47 4.24 -6.01
C CYS A 227 10.72 3.19 -7.10
N ILE A 228 11.94 2.65 -7.15
CA ILE A 228 12.38 1.62 -8.11
C ILE A 228 12.88 0.40 -7.36
N SER A 229 12.35 -0.81 -7.64
CA SER A 229 12.84 -2.07 -7.07
C SER A 229 13.35 -3.01 -8.17
N LEU A 230 14.59 -3.44 -8.03
CA LEU A 230 15.32 -4.21 -9.05
C LEU A 230 15.94 -5.47 -8.49
N SER A 231 15.95 -6.52 -9.30
CA SER A 231 16.75 -7.74 -9.09
C SER A 231 16.60 -8.34 -7.69
N PRO A 232 15.40 -8.65 -7.20
CA PRO A 232 15.22 -9.30 -5.91
C PRO A 232 15.91 -10.67 -5.89
N VAL A 233 16.49 -11.05 -4.75
CA VAL A 233 17.22 -12.31 -4.57
C VAL A 233 16.52 -13.16 -3.51
N SER A 234 15.99 -14.30 -3.90
CA SER A 234 15.35 -15.31 -3.03
C SER A 234 14.87 -16.48 -3.87
N GLU A 235 14.33 -17.50 -3.25
CA GLU A 235 13.41 -18.42 -3.93
C GLU A 235 12.21 -17.64 -4.51
N ILE A 236 11.54 -18.23 -5.52
CA ILE A 236 10.35 -17.64 -6.15
C ILE A 236 9.12 -18.33 -5.59
N GLY A 237 8.23 -17.56 -4.95
CA GLY A 237 7.00 -18.06 -4.37
C GLY A 237 6.87 -17.89 -2.85
N GLY A 238 5.78 -18.36 -2.30
CA GLY A 238 5.44 -18.17 -0.89
C GLY A 238 5.30 -16.69 -0.53
N GLN A 239 5.88 -16.27 0.59
CA GLN A 239 5.83 -14.88 1.07
C GLN A 239 7.06 -14.06 0.64
N ARG A 240 7.67 -14.40 -0.49
CA ARG A 240 8.85 -13.74 -1.03
C ARG A 240 8.47 -12.77 -2.13
N ARG A 241 9.27 -11.71 -2.30
CA ARG A 241 9.16 -10.75 -3.40
C ARG A 241 7.77 -10.09 -3.49
N TYR A 242 7.18 -9.75 -2.34
CA TYR A 242 6.01 -8.87 -2.26
C TYR A 242 6.51 -7.43 -2.26
N THR A 243 6.86 -6.93 -3.44
CA THR A 243 7.74 -5.77 -3.63
C THR A 243 7.22 -4.53 -2.90
N PHE A 244 5.98 -4.11 -3.17
CA PHE A 244 5.30 -3.00 -2.51
C PHE A 244 4.02 -3.54 -1.86
N LEU A 245 4.10 -3.81 -0.57
CA LEU A 245 3.03 -4.45 0.20
C LEU A 245 2.37 -3.47 1.16
N THR A 246 1.05 -3.49 1.21
CA THR A 246 0.29 -2.87 2.31
C THR A 246 -0.72 -3.82 2.94
N THR A 247 -0.73 -3.85 4.26
CA THR A 247 -1.81 -4.34 5.12
C THR A 247 -2.37 -3.21 5.98
N GLY A 248 -1.84 -1.99 5.78
CA GLY A 248 -2.24 -0.76 6.48
C GLY A 248 -3.48 -0.08 5.88
N GLN A 249 -3.72 1.14 6.30
CA GLN A 249 -4.91 1.91 5.96
C GLN A 249 -4.56 3.27 5.38
N GLN A 250 -5.35 3.75 4.40
CA GLN A 250 -5.15 5.06 3.76
C GLN A 250 -3.73 5.19 3.20
N THR A 251 -3.24 4.11 2.58
CA THR A 251 -1.89 4.06 2.00
C THR A 251 -1.94 4.41 0.53
N LEU A 252 -0.93 5.13 0.08
CA LEU A 252 -0.74 5.50 -1.32
C LEU A 252 0.62 5.01 -1.81
N PHE A 253 0.61 4.20 -2.86
CA PHE A 253 1.79 3.90 -3.66
C PHE A 253 1.62 4.57 -5.02
N GLN A 254 2.49 5.50 -5.37
CA GLN A 254 2.37 6.18 -6.65
C GLN A 254 3.70 6.28 -7.37
N ARG A 255 3.67 6.07 -8.68
CA ARG A 255 4.88 6.08 -9.51
C ARG A 255 5.95 5.15 -8.92
N CYS A 256 5.55 3.90 -8.69
CA CYS A 256 6.45 2.85 -8.24
C CYS A 256 6.70 1.87 -9.39
N TYR A 257 7.95 1.46 -9.55
CA TYR A 257 8.41 0.55 -10.58
C TYR A 257 9.08 -0.68 -9.96
N ALA A 258 8.73 -1.87 -10.45
CA ALA A 258 9.30 -3.13 -9.98
C ALA A 258 9.66 -4.06 -11.13
N GLU A 259 10.73 -4.85 -10.97
CA GLU A 259 11.12 -5.91 -11.88
C GLU A 259 11.28 -7.24 -11.14
N ASN A 260 10.79 -8.33 -11.73
CA ASN A 260 10.98 -9.71 -11.28
C ASN A 260 10.48 -10.00 -9.86
N GLY A 261 9.50 -9.28 -9.38
CA GLY A 261 8.84 -9.62 -8.14
C GLY A 261 7.91 -10.83 -8.26
N TYR A 262 7.34 -11.28 -7.15
CA TYR A 262 6.32 -12.33 -7.16
C TYR A 262 4.92 -11.71 -7.13
N HIS A 263 4.67 -10.78 -6.19
CA HIS A 263 3.50 -9.92 -6.14
C HIS A 263 3.96 -8.47 -5.98
N ASP A 264 4.19 -7.76 -7.09
CA ASP A 264 4.86 -6.46 -7.03
C ASP A 264 4.04 -5.38 -6.35
N PHE A 265 2.73 -5.32 -6.60
CA PHE A 265 1.81 -4.41 -5.93
C PHE A 265 0.77 -5.23 -5.18
N ALA A 266 0.92 -5.33 -3.87
CA ALA A 266 0.20 -6.29 -3.04
C ALA A 266 -0.58 -5.64 -1.90
N VAL A 267 -1.80 -6.11 -1.69
CA VAL A 267 -2.66 -5.75 -0.56
C VAL A 267 -3.36 -6.99 -0.05
N GLY A 268 -3.67 -7.06 1.23
CA GLY A 268 -4.35 -8.24 1.78
C GLY A 268 -4.51 -8.19 3.29
N PHE A 269 -4.79 -9.34 3.88
CA PHE A 269 -4.88 -9.52 5.33
C PHE A 269 -5.93 -8.60 5.97
N CYS A 270 -7.12 -8.55 5.37
CA CYS A 270 -8.23 -7.71 5.81
C CYS A 270 -7.89 -6.22 5.85
N ALA A 271 -6.94 -5.75 5.03
CA ALA A 271 -6.54 -4.34 4.97
C ALA A 271 -7.76 -3.45 4.70
N PRO A 272 -8.14 -2.58 5.65
CA PRO A 272 -9.28 -1.70 5.47
C PRO A 272 -8.86 -0.48 4.67
N GLY A 273 -9.56 -0.22 3.57
CA GLY A 273 -9.29 0.95 2.74
C GLY A 273 -9.72 2.28 3.36
N PRO A 274 -9.62 3.33 2.54
CA PRO A 274 -9.14 3.34 1.17
C PRO A 274 -7.62 3.16 1.08
N ASN A 275 -7.15 2.36 0.10
CA ASN A 275 -5.75 2.21 -0.26
C ASN A 275 -5.61 2.36 -1.77
N ALA A 276 -4.49 2.89 -2.27
CA ALA A 276 -4.33 3.13 -3.70
C ALA A 276 -2.93 2.81 -4.22
N PHE A 277 -2.89 2.22 -5.42
CA PHE A 277 -1.71 2.09 -6.27
C PHE A 277 -1.96 2.91 -7.53
N VAL A 278 -1.15 3.93 -7.79
CA VAL A 278 -1.40 4.95 -8.82
C VAL A 278 -0.19 5.11 -9.72
N GLN A 279 -0.39 4.92 -11.02
CA GLN A 279 0.70 4.97 -12.00
C GLN A 279 1.90 4.10 -11.60
N CYS A 280 1.65 2.82 -11.37
CA CYS A 280 2.66 1.84 -11.00
C CYS A 280 2.91 0.84 -12.14
N GLU A 281 4.15 0.38 -12.28
CA GLU A 281 4.55 -0.53 -13.36
C GLU A 281 5.35 -1.71 -12.82
N SER A 282 4.93 -2.92 -13.20
CA SER A 282 5.57 -4.20 -12.88
C SER A 282 6.01 -4.87 -14.16
N ILE A 283 7.30 -5.19 -14.27
CA ILE A 283 7.90 -5.78 -15.46
C ILE A 283 8.38 -7.20 -15.15
N LEU A 284 7.93 -8.15 -15.95
CA LEU A 284 8.27 -9.57 -15.86
C LEU A 284 8.09 -10.16 -14.45
N PRO A 285 6.96 -9.91 -13.77
CA PRO A 285 6.71 -10.52 -12.48
C PRO A 285 6.44 -12.02 -12.61
N TYR A 286 6.76 -12.77 -11.57
CA TYR A 286 6.53 -14.21 -11.54
C TYR A 286 5.10 -14.62 -11.16
N SER A 287 4.29 -13.68 -10.64
CA SER A 287 2.89 -13.90 -10.31
C SER A 287 2.11 -12.58 -10.40
N PHE A 288 0.84 -12.61 -10.05
CA PHE A 288 -0.07 -11.47 -10.19
C PHE A 288 0.21 -10.35 -9.17
N SER A 289 -0.16 -9.13 -9.52
CA SER A 289 -0.36 -8.02 -8.59
C SER A 289 -1.83 -7.87 -8.23
N GLY A 290 -2.15 -7.32 -7.05
CA GLY A 290 -3.53 -7.15 -6.59
C GLY A 290 -3.74 -7.56 -5.15
N ALA A 291 -4.91 -8.11 -4.86
CA ALA A 291 -5.26 -8.59 -3.53
C ALA A 291 -4.76 -10.03 -3.33
N ILE A 292 -3.76 -10.17 -2.47
CA ILE A 292 -3.03 -11.43 -2.27
C ILE A 292 -3.52 -12.28 -1.11
N ASP A 293 -4.34 -11.73 -0.23
CA ASP A 293 -4.90 -12.41 0.94
C ASP A 293 -6.30 -11.88 1.25
N SER A 294 -6.91 -12.37 2.31
CA SER A 294 -8.31 -12.19 2.68
C SER A 294 -8.78 -10.73 2.65
N TRP A 295 -9.91 -10.51 2.06
CA TRP A 295 -10.84 -9.37 2.17
C TRP A 295 -10.21 -7.98 2.30
N ALA A 296 -9.19 -7.67 1.52
CA ALA A 296 -8.79 -6.27 1.36
C ALA A 296 -9.97 -5.47 0.78
N SER A 297 -10.31 -4.32 1.37
CA SER A 297 -11.49 -3.57 0.94
C SER A 297 -11.20 -2.14 0.53
N GLY A 298 -11.86 -1.68 -0.54
CA GLY A 298 -11.71 -0.31 -1.03
C GLY A 298 -10.31 0.01 -1.54
N VAL A 299 -9.79 -0.86 -2.40
CA VAL A 299 -8.49 -0.69 -3.03
C VAL A 299 -8.66 -0.15 -4.45
N LEU A 300 -7.93 0.90 -4.77
CA LEU A 300 -7.87 1.46 -6.11
C LEU A 300 -6.53 1.10 -6.76
N PHE A 301 -6.59 0.43 -7.89
CA PHE A 301 -5.50 0.33 -8.86
C PHE A 301 -5.81 1.29 -9.99
N ASP A 302 -5.03 2.34 -10.14
CA ASP A 302 -5.29 3.46 -11.05
C ASP A 302 -4.11 3.66 -11.99
N VAL A 303 -4.30 3.35 -13.26
CA VAL A 303 -3.23 3.40 -14.27
C VAL A 303 -2.05 2.50 -13.86
N VAL A 304 -2.35 1.25 -13.52
CA VAL A 304 -1.32 0.25 -13.19
C VAL A 304 -1.09 -0.67 -14.37
N ASN A 305 0.18 -0.84 -14.73
CA ASN A 305 0.61 -1.76 -15.78
C ASN A 305 1.35 -2.96 -15.18
N VAL A 306 0.95 -4.17 -15.57
CA VAL A 306 1.63 -5.43 -15.21
C VAL A 306 2.02 -6.17 -16.49
N ASP A 307 3.25 -5.99 -16.92
CA ASP A 307 3.76 -6.61 -18.13
C ASP A 307 4.23 -8.05 -17.88
N GLY A 308 3.54 -8.99 -18.50
CA GLY A 308 3.83 -10.43 -18.45
C GLY A 308 3.05 -11.24 -17.41
N ASN A 309 2.14 -10.61 -16.62
CA ASN A 309 1.31 -11.34 -15.65
C ASN A 309 -0.05 -10.63 -15.41
N ALA A 310 -0.72 -10.96 -14.31
CA ALA A 310 -2.10 -10.55 -14.04
C ALA A 310 -2.24 -9.45 -12.98
N LEU A 311 -3.35 -8.71 -13.07
CA LEU A 311 -3.99 -7.99 -11.97
C LEU A 311 -5.17 -8.80 -11.46
N ARG A 312 -5.36 -8.92 -10.11
CA ARG A 312 -6.35 -9.85 -9.61
C ARG A 312 -7.12 -9.38 -8.37
N PHE A 313 -8.46 -9.42 -8.48
CA PHE A 313 -9.44 -9.45 -7.40
C PHE A 313 -10.29 -10.71 -7.53
N GLY A 314 -10.13 -11.69 -6.64
CA GLY A 314 -10.79 -12.96 -6.82
C GLY A 314 -10.94 -13.80 -5.55
N ASN A 315 -11.52 -14.97 -5.72
CA ASN A 315 -11.54 -15.99 -4.68
C ASN A 315 -10.29 -16.86 -4.82
N ARG A 316 -9.46 -16.88 -3.82
CA ARG A 316 -8.25 -17.72 -3.75
C ARG A 316 -8.48 -19.08 -3.06
N GLY A 317 -9.67 -19.28 -2.52
CA GLY A 317 -10.01 -20.54 -1.84
C GLY A 317 -9.00 -20.86 -0.72
N GLN A 318 -8.42 -22.05 -0.82
CA GLN A 318 -7.44 -22.55 0.16
C GLN A 318 -6.02 -22.00 -0.02
N ASP A 319 -5.71 -21.31 -1.13
CA ASP A 319 -4.39 -20.69 -1.34
C ASP A 319 -4.05 -19.74 -0.20
N ALA A 320 -2.76 -19.52 0.03
CA ALA A 320 -2.26 -18.66 1.11
C ALA A 320 -2.88 -18.98 2.49
N ASN A 321 -3.02 -20.27 2.81
CA ASN A 321 -3.61 -20.76 4.06
C ASN A 321 -5.08 -20.33 4.26
N GLY A 322 -5.86 -20.38 3.21
CA GLY A 322 -7.29 -20.07 3.29
C GLY A 322 -7.60 -18.59 3.09
N ALA A 323 -6.97 -17.94 2.10
CA ALA A 323 -7.22 -16.54 1.78
C ALA A 323 -8.68 -16.25 1.41
N GLY A 324 -9.38 -17.22 0.79
CA GLY A 324 -10.77 -17.05 0.37
C GLY A 324 -10.95 -15.86 -0.57
N TRP A 325 -12.00 -15.07 -0.41
CA TRP A 325 -12.24 -13.84 -1.15
C TRP A 325 -11.20 -12.79 -0.77
N SER A 326 -10.38 -12.39 -1.76
CA SER A 326 -9.22 -11.53 -1.50
C SER A 326 -9.52 -10.03 -1.52
N ALA A 327 -10.51 -9.60 -2.30
CA ALA A 327 -10.87 -8.19 -2.43
C ALA A 327 -12.37 -7.95 -2.38
N ALA A 328 -12.77 -6.82 -1.82
CA ALA A 328 -14.14 -6.34 -1.80
C ALA A 328 -14.18 -4.82 -2.02
N ASN A 329 -15.18 -4.37 -2.78
CA ASN A 329 -15.42 -2.94 -3.04
C ASN A 329 -14.17 -2.23 -3.59
N SER A 330 -13.48 -2.91 -4.50
CA SER A 330 -12.19 -2.51 -5.05
C SER A 330 -12.28 -2.28 -6.56
N LEU A 331 -11.38 -1.47 -7.11
CA LEU A 331 -11.51 -0.91 -8.45
C LEU A 331 -10.19 -0.97 -9.22
N PHE A 332 -10.26 -1.44 -10.47
CA PHE A 332 -9.27 -1.22 -11.51
C PHE A 332 -9.72 -0.07 -12.42
N TRP A 333 -8.89 0.94 -12.59
CA TRP A 333 -9.15 2.12 -13.42
C TRP A 333 -8.04 2.33 -14.44
N ASN A 334 -8.35 2.25 -15.73
CA ASN A 334 -7.38 2.40 -16.83
C ASN A 334 -6.10 1.54 -16.63
N CYS A 335 -6.26 0.32 -16.13
CA CYS A 335 -5.17 -0.61 -15.90
C CYS A 335 -4.89 -1.47 -17.14
N SER A 336 -3.65 -1.95 -17.26
CA SER A 336 -3.25 -2.92 -18.28
C SER A 336 -2.47 -4.08 -17.69
N ALA A 337 -2.75 -5.30 -18.18
CA ALA A 337 -2.07 -6.52 -17.78
C ALA A 337 -2.25 -7.60 -18.83
N ALA A 338 -1.47 -8.67 -18.79
CA ALA A 338 -1.73 -9.83 -19.64
C ALA A 338 -3.13 -10.42 -19.36
N ARG A 339 -3.56 -10.38 -18.08
CA ARG A 339 -4.89 -10.81 -17.63
C ARG A 339 -5.37 -9.95 -16.46
N ILE A 340 -6.67 -9.62 -16.44
CA ILE A 340 -7.32 -9.01 -15.29
C ILE A 340 -8.44 -9.93 -14.81
N ASP A 341 -8.35 -10.34 -13.55
CA ASP A 341 -9.38 -11.09 -12.83
C ASP A 341 -10.16 -10.12 -11.94
N CYS A 342 -11.44 -9.90 -12.22
CA CYS A 342 -12.32 -9.07 -11.42
C CYS A 342 -13.58 -9.85 -11.08
N TYR A 343 -13.61 -10.43 -9.89
CA TYR A 343 -14.73 -11.25 -9.42
C TYR A 343 -15.56 -10.50 -8.39
N LYS A 344 -16.85 -10.83 -8.35
CA LYS A 344 -17.83 -10.29 -7.39
C LYS A 344 -17.94 -11.20 -6.18
N PRO A 345 -17.43 -10.81 -5.00
CA PRO A 345 -17.67 -11.59 -3.81
C PRO A 345 -19.13 -11.44 -3.35
N PRO A 346 -19.73 -12.45 -2.71
CA PRO A 346 -21.01 -12.26 -2.03
C PRO A 346 -20.93 -11.08 -1.05
N THR A 347 -22.00 -10.31 -0.92
CA THR A 347 -22.12 -9.11 -0.06
C THR A 347 -21.27 -7.89 -0.46
N ALA A 348 -20.56 -7.93 -1.58
CA ALA A 348 -19.75 -6.81 -2.07
C ALA A 348 -19.67 -6.80 -3.60
N GLN A 349 -18.98 -5.81 -4.15
CA GLN A 349 -18.76 -5.66 -5.58
C GLN A 349 -17.30 -5.29 -5.83
N ASN A 350 -16.72 -5.74 -6.94
CA ASN A 350 -15.49 -5.21 -7.50
C ASN A 350 -15.75 -4.71 -8.93
N TRP A 351 -14.98 -3.72 -9.37
CA TRP A 351 -15.16 -3.04 -10.66
C TRP A 351 -13.88 -2.98 -11.46
N ALA A 352 -14.02 -2.97 -12.79
CA ALA A 352 -12.95 -2.67 -13.72
C ALA A 352 -13.47 -1.73 -14.82
N PHE A 353 -12.82 -0.59 -14.98
CA PHE A 353 -13.16 0.44 -15.94
C PHE A 353 -11.95 0.75 -16.83
N GLY A 354 -12.13 0.77 -18.14
CA GLY A 354 -11.10 1.19 -19.09
C GLY A 354 -9.87 0.28 -19.12
N SER A 355 -10.03 -1.02 -18.90
CA SER A 355 -8.93 -1.96 -18.73
C SER A 355 -8.55 -2.68 -20.01
N TRP A 356 -7.23 -2.91 -20.20
CA TRP A 356 -6.66 -3.65 -21.33
C TRP A 356 -6.07 -4.98 -20.87
N SER A 357 -6.65 -6.11 -21.32
CA SER A 357 -6.20 -7.44 -20.88
C SER A 357 -7.00 -8.57 -21.53
N GLN A 358 -6.66 -9.81 -21.18
CA GLN A 358 -7.64 -10.89 -21.15
C GLN A 358 -8.48 -10.73 -19.88
N PHE A 359 -9.81 -10.91 -19.97
CA PHE A 359 -10.75 -10.66 -18.88
C PHE A 359 -11.29 -11.95 -18.29
N ALA A 360 -11.40 -11.99 -16.95
CA ALA A 360 -12.07 -13.05 -16.24
C ALA A 360 -12.80 -12.52 -14.99
N GLY A 361 -13.94 -13.13 -14.68
CA GLY A 361 -14.73 -12.84 -13.48
C GLY A 361 -16.06 -12.17 -13.78
N ASP A 362 -16.92 -12.22 -12.77
CA ASP A 362 -18.30 -11.71 -12.77
C ASP A 362 -18.45 -10.37 -12.05
N GLY A 363 -17.33 -9.67 -11.83
CA GLY A 363 -17.33 -8.28 -11.36
C GLY A 363 -18.00 -7.35 -12.35
N TYR A 364 -18.08 -6.07 -12.04
CA TYR A 364 -18.60 -5.09 -12.97
C TYR A 364 -17.51 -4.63 -13.94
N TRP A 365 -17.79 -4.71 -15.22
CA TRP A 365 -16.90 -4.31 -16.30
C TRP A 365 -17.49 -3.19 -17.12
N ASN A 366 -16.71 -2.19 -17.46
CA ASN A 366 -17.09 -1.14 -18.38
C ASN A 366 -15.88 -0.68 -19.20
N GLU A 367 -16.10 -0.42 -20.50
CA GLU A 367 -15.08 0.01 -21.45
C GLU A 367 -13.85 -0.94 -21.46
N SER A 368 -14.12 -2.24 -21.57
CA SER A 368 -13.05 -3.25 -21.67
C SER A 368 -12.33 -3.12 -23.01
N ASN A 369 -10.99 -3.16 -22.99
CA ASN A 369 -10.12 -2.87 -24.13
C ASN A 369 -10.36 -1.49 -24.76
N ASN A 370 -10.70 -0.52 -23.93
CA ASN A 370 -10.86 0.86 -24.31
C ASN A 370 -10.37 1.75 -23.16
N SER A 371 -9.80 2.89 -23.46
CA SER A 371 -9.38 3.85 -22.43
C SER A 371 -10.53 4.78 -22.09
N ILE A 372 -10.68 5.13 -20.83
CA ILE A 372 -11.70 6.06 -20.37
C ILE A 372 -11.12 7.36 -19.82
N THR A 373 -11.94 8.39 -19.85
CA THR A 373 -11.64 9.69 -19.23
C THR A 373 -12.40 9.81 -17.91
N PRO A 374 -11.78 10.34 -16.84
CA PRO A 374 -10.41 10.90 -16.77
C PRO A 374 -9.32 9.83 -16.82
N ARG A 375 -8.10 10.20 -17.22
CA ARG A 375 -6.96 9.27 -17.27
C ARG A 375 -6.71 8.60 -15.92
N SER A 376 -6.75 9.35 -14.82
CA SER A 376 -6.59 8.86 -13.46
C SER A 376 -7.73 9.32 -12.57
N LEU A 377 -8.43 8.39 -11.97
CA LEU A 377 -9.49 8.66 -11.01
C LEU A 377 -8.93 9.28 -9.72
N TYR A 378 -7.78 8.78 -9.25
CA TYR A 378 -7.13 9.29 -8.04
C TYR A 378 -6.83 10.78 -8.13
N TYR A 379 -6.23 11.23 -9.25
CA TYR A 379 -5.85 12.64 -9.41
C TYR A 379 -7.06 13.56 -9.57
N VAL A 380 -8.15 13.11 -10.19
CA VAL A 380 -9.40 13.88 -10.23
C VAL A 380 -9.97 14.06 -8.83
N GLN A 381 -10.06 12.99 -8.05
CA GLN A 381 -10.52 13.08 -6.66
C GLN A 381 -9.59 13.94 -5.78
N LEU A 382 -8.28 13.90 -6.05
CA LEU A 382 -7.30 14.75 -5.39
C LEU A 382 -7.49 16.22 -5.77
N HIS A 383 -7.70 16.50 -7.06
CA HIS A 383 -8.01 17.85 -7.57
C HIS A 383 -9.24 18.42 -6.87
N GLU A 384 -10.34 17.69 -6.87
CA GLU A 384 -11.59 18.10 -6.22
C GLU A 384 -11.40 18.40 -4.74
N ARG A 385 -10.73 17.50 -4.02
CA ARG A 385 -10.51 17.63 -2.58
C ARG A 385 -9.58 18.79 -2.21
N LEU A 386 -8.55 19.06 -3.00
CA LEU A 386 -7.53 20.08 -2.71
C LEU A 386 -7.79 21.40 -3.45
N ASN A 387 -8.71 21.42 -4.39
CA ASN A 387 -8.94 22.54 -5.32
C ASN A 387 -7.64 23.01 -6.02
N LYS A 388 -6.83 22.03 -6.46
CA LYS A 388 -5.54 22.26 -7.13
C LYS A 388 -5.45 21.44 -8.41
N ASN A 389 -5.01 22.09 -9.52
CA ASN A 389 -4.78 21.35 -10.76
C ASN A 389 -3.62 20.36 -10.60
N VAL A 390 -3.91 19.09 -10.81
CA VAL A 390 -2.95 17.97 -10.75
C VAL A 390 -2.96 17.13 -12.03
N ASP A 391 -3.60 17.60 -13.10
CA ASP A 391 -3.83 16.84 -14.34
C ASP A 391 -2.54 16.39 -15.03
N GLN A 392 -1.50 17.21 -14.98
CA GLN A 392 -0.20 16.85 -15.55
C GLN A 392 0.42 15.63 -14.87
N GLN A 393 0.09 15.38 -13.61
CA GLN A 393 0.58 14.21 -12.87
C GLN A 393 -0.10 12.92 -13.33
N ALA A 394 -1.28 13.00 -13.93
CA ALA A 394 -2.03 11.85 -14.43
C ALA A 394 -1.49 11.26 -15.75
N GLN A 395 -0.56 11.94 -16.43
CA GLN A 395 -0.15 11.62 -17.80
C GLN A 395 1.29 11.08 -17.90
N ILE A 396 1.85 10.59 -16.79
CA ILE A 396 3.23 10.09 -16.78
C ILE A 396 3.31 8.73 -17.47
N MET A 397 2.34 7.85 -17.21
CA MET A 397 2.22 6.57 -17.91
C MET A 397 1.30 6.72 -19.13
N ASP A 398 1.74 6.16 -20.24
CA ASP A 398 0.96 6.16 -21.48
C ASP A 398 -0.37 5.43 -21.33
N GLN A 399 -1.33 5.82 -22.15
CA GLN A 399 -2.53 5.02 -22.37
C GLN A 399 -2.18 3.86 -23.31
N PRO A 400 -2.70 2.66 -23.06
CA PRO A 400 -2.69 1.60 -24.06
C PRO A 400 -3.36 2.10 -25.34
N THR A 401 -2.74 1.85 -26.48
CA THR A 401 -3.31 2.23 -27.77
C THR A 401 -4.44 1.27 -28.15
N GLU A 402 -5.55 1.81 -28.61
CA GLU A 402 -6.66 1.03 -29.14
C GLU A 402 -6.27 0.41 -30.47
N ALA A 403 -5.62 -0.76 -30.43
CA ALA A 403 -5.29 -1.52 -31.62
C ALA A 403 -6.26 -2.70 -31.78
N SER A 404 -7.19 -2.62 -32.72
CA SER A 404 -7.86 -3.82 -33.19
C SER A 404 -6.86 -4.68 -33.96
N SER A 405 -7.12 -6.00 -34.09
CA SER A 405 -6.31 -6.92 -34.92
C SER A 405 -6.34 -6.55 -36.42
N SER A 406 -7.22 -5.66 -36.81
CA SER A 406 -7.38 -5.19 -38.18
C SER A 406 -7.80 -3.70 -38.19
N PRO A 407 -6.87 -2.79 -37.82
CA PRO A 407 -7.17 -1.37 -37.82
C PRO A 407 -7.40 -0.85 -39.25
N SER A 408 -8.16 0.23 -39.39
CA SER A 408 -8.21 0.95 -40.69
C SER A 408 -6.83 1.53 -40.99
N ILE A 409 -6.59 1.91 -42.26
CA ILE A 409 -5.33 2.51 -42.71
C ILE A 409 -5.01 3.80 -41.89
N GLU A 410 -6.03 4.59 -41.66
CA GLU A 410 -5.92 5.85 -40.89
C GLU A 410 -5.52 5.58 -39.44
N VAL A 411 -6.16 4.62 -38.77
CA VAL A 411 -5.84 4.20 -37.42
C VAL A 411 -4.43 3.62 -37.36
N ALA A 412 -4.03 2.77 -38.30
CA ALA A 412 -2.69 2.21 -38.35
C ALA A 412 -1.61 3.29 -38.57
N GLN A 413 -1.89 4.31 -39.37
CA GLN A 413 -1.00 5.45 -39.59
C GLN A 413 -0.86 6.30 -38.30
N GLU A 414 -1.94 6.54 -37.57
CA GLU A 414 -1.93 7.28 -36.31
C GLU A 414 -1.15 6.53 -35.22
N LEU A 415 -1.41 5.23 -35.07
CA LEU A 415 -0.65 4.37 -34.16
C LEU A 415 0.85 4.35 -34.48
N THR A 416 1.20 4.33 -35.78
CA THR A 416 2.61 4.42 -36.20
C THR A 416 3.24 5.76 -35.80
N LYS A 417 2.54 6.87 -35.99
CA LYS A 417 3.02 8.19 -35.57
C LYS A 417 3.20 8.27 -34.04
N GLU A 418 2.27 7.70 -33.27
CA GLU A 418 2.37 7.63 -31.82
C GLU A 418 3.55 6.79 -31.35
N ALA A 419 3.78 5.64 -31.97
CA ALA A 419 4.90 4.77 -31.67
C ALA A 419 6.28 5.43 -31.92
N LEU A 420 6.34 6.44 -32.78
CA LEU A 420 7.57 7.20 -33.06
C LEU A 420 7.78 8.39 -32.12
N LYS A 421 6.83 8.73 -31.24
CA LYS A 421 7.02 9.82 -30.26
C LYS A 421 8.01 9.35 -29.20
N PRO A 422 9.00 10.20 -28.83
CA PRO A 422 9.87 9.90 -27.72
C PRO A 422 9.05 9.72 -26.42
N ARG A 423 9.21 8.60 -25.76
CA ARG A 423 8.54 8.29 -24.50
C ARG A 423 9.55 8.25 -23.38
N ILE A 424 9.19 8.82 -22.24
CA ILE A 424 9.94 8.65 -21.00
C ILE A 424 9.30 7.49 -20.25
N LEU A 425 10.06 6.40 -20.08
CA LEU A 425 9.61 5.25 -19.28
C LEU A 425 9.43 5.66 -17.81
N LEU A 426 8.49 5.04 -17.11
CA LEU A 426 8.26 5.32 -15.69
C LEU A 426 9.53 5.18 -14.86
N LYS A 427 10.33 4.15 -15.11
CA LYS A 427 11.63 3.94 -14.46
C LYS A 427 12.58 5.14 -14.65
N GLU A 428 12.65 5.69 -15.85
CA GLU A 428 13.48 6.89 -16.14
C GLU A 428 12.90 8.13 -15.49
N TRP A 429 11.58 8.30 -15.54
CA TRP A 429 10.89 9.39 -14.85
C TRP A 429 11.22 9.40 -13.35
N ILE A 430 11.14 8.23 -12.68
CA ILE A 430 11.47 8.09 -11.28
C ILE A 430 12.96 8.38 -11.04
N ALA A 431 13.86 7.88 -11.88
CA ALA A 431 15.29 8.13 -11.75
C ALA A 431 15.66 9.61 -11.85
N GLN A 432 14.86 10.41 -12.55
CA GLN A 432 15.02 11.86 -12.69
C GLN A 432 14.27 12.66 -11.61
N ALA A 433 13.52 12.00 -10.72
CA ALA A 433 12.65 12.68 -9.75
C ALA A 433 13.41 13.66 -8.84
N PHE A 434 14.63 13.33 -8.43
CA PHE A 434 15.47 14.22 -7.63
C PHE A 434 15.80 15.54 -8.33
N ALA A 435 16.04 15.51 -9.62
CA ALA A 435 16.33 16.71 -10.40
C ALA A 435 15.10 17.61 -10.59
N ARG A 436 13.91 17.00 -10.74
CA ARG A 436 12.64 17.72 -10.90
C ARG A 436 12.14 18.31 -9.59
N ASN A 437 12.18 17.51 -8.54
CA ASN A 437 11.62 17.81 -7.22
C ASN A 437 12.74 17.85 -6.20
N LYS A 438 13.58 18.88 -6.26
CA LYS A 438 14.62 19.07 -5.26
C LYS A 438 13.97 19.16 -3.89
N ILE A 439 14.34 18.24 -3.03
CA ILE A 439 13.93 18.28 -1.63
C ILE A 439 14.79 19.32 -0.96
N PRO A 440 14.21 20.36 -0.29
CA PRO A 440 14.99 21.36 0.42
C PRO A 440 15.94 20.70 1.41
N THR A 441 17.21 21.04 1.36
CA THR A 441 18.25 20.52 2.28
C THR A 441 18.40 21.38 3.52
N GLU A 442 17.86 22.60 3.50
CA GLU A 442 17.94 23.55 4.60
C GLU A 442 16.55 23.76 5.21
N PHE A 443 16.38 23.27 6.43
CA PHE A 443 15.25 23.61 7.29
C PHE A 443 15.77 24.27 8.55
N ALA A 444 15.13 25.35 8.99
CA ALA A 444 15.46 25.99 10.27
C ALA A 444 15.37 24.96 11.42
N GLY A 445 16.44 24.79 12.17
CA GLY A 445 16.52 23.84 13.27
C GLY A 445 16.93 22.42 12.92
N VAL A 446 17.18 22.14 11.64
CA VAL A 446 17.67 20.82 11.20
C VAL A 446 19.19 20.75 11.39
N LYS A 447 19.68 19.68 12.00
CA LYS A 447 21.11 19.41 12.14
C LYS A 447 21.52 18.23 11.26
N THR A 448 22.61 18.37 10.54
CA THR A 448 23.24 17.27 9.80
C THR A 448 24.00 16.34 10.74
N ILE A 449 24.30 15.13 10.30
CA ILE A 449 25.10 14.15 11.07
C ILE A 449 26.44 14.78 11.49
N ASP A 450 27.06 15.56 10.63
CA ASP A 450 28.33 16.26 10.90
C ASP A 450 28.17 17.30 12.03
N GLN A 451 27.05 18.00 12.07
CA GLN A 451 26.75 19.04 13.06
C GLN A 451 26.44 18.49 14.47
N ILE A 452 26.04 17.22 14.56
CA ILE A 452 25.80 16.54 15.85
C ILE A 452 27.02 15.76 16.36
N GLY A 453 28.14 15.77 15.62
CA GLY A 453 29.40 15.19 16.05
C GLY A 453 29.43 13.66 16.14
N ILE A 454 28.53 12.96 15.49
CA ILE A 454 28.47 11.48 15.48
C ILE A 454 29.55 10.89 14.55
N GLN A 455 29.99 11.60 13.54
CA GLN A 455 31.11 11.18 12.68
C GLN A 455 32.44 11.72 13.22
N LYS A 456 33.19 10.88 13.92
CA LYS A 456 34.62 11.10 14.12
C LYS A 456 35.39 10.23 13.12
N PRO A 457 36.41 10.78 12.44
CA PRO A 457 37.29 9.96 11.59
C PRO A 457 37.89 8.80 12.39
N GLY A 458 37.79 7.58 11.88
CA GLY A 458 38.34 6.39 12.51
C GLY A 458 37.41 5.61 13.44
N VAL A 459 36.17 6.05 13.64
CA VAL A 459 35.15 5.23 14.30
C VAL A 459 34.42 4.43 13.22
N PRO A 460 34.34 3.07 13.31
CA PRO A 460 33.54 2.30 12.38
C PRO A 460 32.12 2.84 12.37
N ALA A 461 31.64 3.26 11.21
CA ALA A 461 30.28 3.72 11.05
C ALA A 461 29.33 2.58 11.46
N PHE A 462 28.78 2.68 12.69
CA PHE A 462 27.60 1.96 13.12
C PHE A 462 27.70 0.43 13.22
N ALA A 463 28.35 -0.05 14.25
CA ALA A 463 28.23 -1.44 14.70
C ALA A 463 26.94 -1.74 15.47
N ALA A 464 26.08 -0.77 15.72
CA ALA A 464 24.84 -0.93 16.49
C ALA A 464 23.67 -0.21 15.80
N ALA A 465 22.45 -0.68 16.04
CA ALA A 465 21.23 -0.03 15.59
C ALA A 465 21.24 1.45 15.99
N LEU A 466 21.28 2.36 15.01
CA LEU A 466 21.16 3.78 15.25
C LEU A 466 19.73 4.05 15.73
N GLN A 467 19.57 4.31 17.03
CA GLN A 467 18.31 4.84 17.57
C GLN A 467 18.36 6.35 17.45
N ILE A 468 17.59 6.89 16.52
CA ILE A 468 17.40 8.32 16.40
C ILE A 468 16.27 8.70 17.34
N ARG A 469 16.59 9.30 18.49
CA ARG A 469 15.61 9.84 19.45
C ARG A 469 15.47 11.34 19.19
N SER A 470 14.24 11.83 19.21
CA SER A 470 13.78 13.22 19.10
C SER A 470 14.87 14.28 18.95
N GLY A 471 15.14 14.66 17.77
CA GLY A 471 16.07 15.70 17.38
C GLY A 471 16.20 15.62 15.89
N VAL A 472 15.89 16.66 15.22
CA VAL A 472 15.79 16.67 13.76
C VAL A 472 17.17 16.37 13.18
N LEU A 473 17.29 15.21 12.54
CA LEU A 473 18.42 14.82 11.73
C LEU A 473 18.00 14.79 10.26
N VAL A 474 18.72 15.45 9.41
CA VAL A 474 18.59 15.41 7.96
C VAL A 474 19.86 14.88 7.34
#